data_f6608bf72e36572fa9b84f043a599d9e
#
_entry.id   f6608bf72e36572fa9b84f043a599d9e
#
_cell.length_a   1.000
_cell.length_b   1.000
_cell.length_c   1.000
_cell.angle_alpha   90.00
_cell.angle_beta   90.00
_cell.angle_gamma   90.00
#
_symmetry.space_group_name_H-M   'P 1'
#
loop_
_entity.id
_entity.type
_entity.pdbx_description
1 polymer ?
#
loop_
_entity_poly.entity_id
_entity_poly.type
_entity_poly.pdbx_seq_one_letter_code
_entity_poly.pdbx_strand_id
1 'polypeptide(L)'
;MPVEDVFSITGRGTVATGRVEAGTLHVSEEVEIVGLKEETRKVVVTGIEMFRKLLDEAQAGDNIGALLRGVQRNEIERGQVLAKPGTITCHTKFTAQVYVLTKDEGGRHTPFFNNYRPQFYFRTTDVTGVCLLPEGTEMCMPGDNVEMTIELIHPIAMSQGLTFAIREGGRTVGSGRVASIIE
;
A
#
# COMPACT_ATOMS: atom_id res chain seq x y z
N MET A 1 -5.24 6.65 -5.52
CA MET A 1 -5.42 5.41 -6.32
C MET A 1 -4.17 4.56 -6.19
N PRO A 2 -4.29 3.39 -5.56
CA PRO A 2 -3.18 2.42 -5.57
C PRO A 2 -2.93 1.90 -6.99
N VAL A 3 -1.66 1.79 -7.36
CA VAL A 3 -1.26 1.31 -8.69
C VAL A 3 -1.27 -0.22 -8.71
N GLU A 4 -2.03 -0.81 -9.61
CA GLU A 4 -2.12 -2.26 -9.80
C GLU A 4 -1.23 -2.75 -10.94
N ASP A 5 -1.20 -2.02 -12.05
CA ASP A 5 -0.40 -2.36 -13.22
C ASP A 5 0.07 -1.11 -13.95
N VAL A 6 1.16 -1.23 -14.69
CA VAL A 6 1.79 -0.13 -15.44
C VAL A 6 2.19 -0.63 -16.83
N PHE A 7 1.82 0.11 -17.86
CA PHE A 7 2.24 -0.18 -19.22
C PHE A 7 2.44 1.10 -20.04
N SER A 8 3.09 0.97 -21.17
CA SER A 8 3.33 2.07 -22.09
C SER A 8 2.45 1.94 -23.33
N ILE A 9 1.92 3.06 -23.79
CA ILE A 9 1.24 3.15 -25.07
C ILE A 9 2.13 3.99 -26.01
N THR A 10 2.55 3.41 -27.12
CA THR A 10 3.39 4.10 -28.10
C THR A 10 2.73 5.40 -28.56
N GLY A 11 3.48 6.50 -28.46
CA GLY A 11 3.01 7.84 -28.81
C GLY A 11 2.07 8.50 -27.82
N ARG A 12 1.67 7.82 -26.73
CA ARG A 12 0.77 8.38 -25.73
C ARG A 12 1.38 8.51 -24.34
N GLY A 13 2.30 7.62 -23.96
CA GLY A 13 3.01 7.69 -22.69
C GLY A 13 2.74 6.50 -21.76
N THR A 14 2.89 6.72 -20.48
CA THR A 14 2.76 5.70 -19.43
C THR A 14 1.35 5.69 -18.86
N VAL A 15 0.78 4.50 -18.71
CA VAL A 15 -0.54 4.29 -18.12
C VAL A 15 -0.39 3.51 -16.82
N ALA A 16 -0.95 4.04 -15.74
CA ALA A 16 -1.09 3.33 -14.47
C ALA A 16 -2.56 2.96 -14.27
N THR A 17 -2.82 1.69 -14.01
CA THR A 17 -4.16 1.20 -13.74
C THR A 17 -4.39 0.98 -12.26
N GLY A 18 -5.61 1.14 -11.82
CA GLY A 18 -6.00 0.90 -10.44
C GLY A 18 -7.42 1.35 -10.15
N ARG A 19 -7.82 1.13 -8.91
CA ARG A 19 -9.11 1.60 -8.42
C ARG A 19 -8.92 2.88 -7.63
N VAL A 20 -9.73 3.88 -7.93
CA VAL A 20 -9.76 5.12 -7.12
C VAL A 20 -10.31 4.77 -5.75
N GLU A 21 -9.50 4.93 -4.70
CA GLU A 21 -9.84 4.57 -3.33
C GLU A 21 -10.68 5.65 -2.65
N ALA A 22 -10.32 6.91 -2.88
CA ALA A 22 -10.99 8.05 -2.28
C ALA A 22 -10.86 9.29 -3.18
N GLY A 23 -11.82 10.19 -3.07
CA GLY A 23 -11.80 11.47 -3.77
C GLY A 23 -12.17 11.38 -5.24
N THR A 24 -11.82 12.43 -5.97
CA THR A 24 -12.10 12.59 -7.40
C THR A 24 -10.80 13.00 -8.11
N LEU A 25 -10.54 12.40 -9.26
CA LEU A 25 -9.41 12.72 -10.12
C LEU A 25 -9.91 13.36 -11.40
N HIS A 26 -9.31 14.46 -11.82
CA HIS A 26 -9.62 15.14 -13.08
C HIS A 26 -8.45 15.07 -14.06
N VAL A 27 -8.76 15.09 -15.34
CA VAL A 27 -7.76 15.30 -16.40
C VAL A 27 -7.08 16.65 -16.20
N SER A 28 -5.78 16.70 -16.45
CA SER A 28 -4.90 17.85 -16.26
C SER A 28 -4.50 18.15 -14.81
N GLU A 29 -4.95 17.34 -13.86
CA GLU A 29 -4.49 17.44 -12.46
C GLU A 29 -3.06 16.94 -12.29
N GLU A 30 -2.33 17.61 -11.41
CA GLU A 30 -1.04 17.13 -10.90
C GLU A 30 -1.28 16.17 -9.74
N VAL A 31 -0.61 15.02 -9.77
CA VAL A 31 -0.63 14.03 -8.71
C VAL A 31 0.79 13.65 -8.31
N GLU A 32 0.94 13.09 -7.12
CA GLU A 32 2.21 12.54 -6.65
C GLU A 32 2.20 11.02 -6.73
N ILE A 33 3.35 10.45 -7.10
CA ILE A 33 3.63 9.01 -6.98
C ILE A 33 4.32 8.81 -5.64
N VAL A 34 3.68 8.09 -4.73
CA VAL A 34 4.13 7.90 -3.34
C VAL A 34 4.30 6.42 -3.03
N GLY A 35 5.37 6.09 -2.32
CA GLY A 35 5.62 4.73 -1.81
C GLY A 35 6.72 4.00 -2.55
N LEU A 36 7.26 2.97 -1.91
CA LEU A 36 8.37 2.09 -2.31
C LEU A 36 9.72 2.80 -2.49
N LYS A 37 9.71 4.11 -2.66
CA LYS A 37 10.89 4.99 -2.74
C LYS A 37 10.69 6.13 -1.76
N GLU A 38 11.79 6.66 -1.25
CA GLU A 38 11.73 7.80 -0.33
C GLU A 38 11.27 9.08 -1.03
N GLU A 39 11.66 9.24 -2.30
CA GLU A 39 11.32 10.40 -3.10
C GLU A 39 9.92 10.27 -3.69
N THR A 40 9.13 11.31 -3.53
CA THR A 40 7.86 11.46 -4.24
C THR A 40 8.11 12.15 -5.57
N ARG A 41 7.33 11.79 -6.58
CA ARG A 41 7.42 12.39 -7.91
C ARG A 41 6.07 12.95 -8.32
N LYS A 42 6.09 14.19 -8.81
CA LYS A 42 4.89 14.84 -9.35
C LYS A 42 4.75 14.54 -10.84
N VAL A 43 3.55 14.21 -11.24
CA VAL A 43 3.19 13.91 -12.63
C VAL A 43 1.84 14.51 -12.95
N VAL A 44 1.57 14.72 -14.24
CA VAL A 44 0.29 15.25 -14.70
C VAL A 44 -0.53 14.14 -15.34
N VAL A 45 -1.79 14.03 -14.93
CA VAL A 45 -2.76 13.12 -15.55
C VAL A 45 -3.27 13.76 -16.84
N THR A 46 -2.90 13.20 -17.98
CA THR A 46 -3.27 13.73 -19.29
C THR A 46 -4.50 13.05 -19.90
N GLY A 47 -4.95 11.95 -19.32
CA GLY A 47 -6.14 11.23 -19.74
C GLY A 47 -6.59 10.23 -18.70
N ILE A 48 -7.88 9.95 -18.70
CA ILE A 48 -8.51 8.93 -17.85
C ILE A 48 -9.34 8.04 -18.75
N GLU A 49 -9.16 6.74 -18.63
CA GLU A 49 -9.89 5.74 -19.42
C GLU A 49 -10.55 4.70 -18.52
N MET A 50 -11.81 4.41 -18.80
CA MET A 50 -12.57 3.33 -18.14
C MET A 50 -13.46 2.64 -19.19
N PHE A 51 -13.38 1.31 -19.27
CA PHE A 51 -14.15 0.52 -20.24
C PHE A 51 -13.96 1.02 -21.70
N ARG A 52 -12.72 1.36 -22.09
CA ARG A 52 -12.35 1.88 -23.42
C ARG A 52 -12.97 3.24 -23.74
N LYS A 53 -13.47 3.95 -22.76
CA LYS A 53 -14.01 5.32 -22.91
C LYS A 53 -13.10 6.31 -22.19
N LEU A 54 -12.87 7.45 -22.85
CA LEU A 54 -12.19 8.57 -22.23
C LEU A 54 -13.15 9.33 -21.32
N LEU A 55 -12.67 9.65 -20.13
CA LEU A 55 -13.42 10.39 -19.12
C LEU A 55 -12.71 11.69 -18.78
N ASP A 56 -13.47 12.69 -18.35
CA ASP A 56 -12.93 13.94 -17.83
C ASP A 56 -12.55 13.81 -16.34
N GLU A 57 -13.24 12.94 -15.62
CA GLU A 57 -13.00 12.69 -14.20
C GLU A 57 -13.23 11.22 -13.83
N ALA A 58 -12.64 10.81 -12.70
CA ALA A 58 -12.88 9.53 -12.07
C ALA A 58 -13.19 9.74 -10.59
N GLN A 59 -14.10 8.94 -10.05
CA GLN A 59 -14.55 9.01 -8.67
C GLN A 59 -14.16 7.76 -7.89
N ALA A 60 -14.22 7.85 -6.55
CA ALA A 60 -13.97 6.71 -5.68
C ALA A 60 -14.83 5.50 -6.10
N GLY A 61 -14.18 4.35 -6.23
CA GLY A 61 -14.79 3.11 -6.70
C GLY A 61 -14.56 2.80 -8.18
N ASP A 62 -14.17 3.77 -8.99
CA ASP A 62 -13.90 3.56 -10.40
C ASP A 62 -12.59 2.83 -10.62
N ASN A 63 -12.59 1.80 -11.48
CA ASN A 63 -11.37 1.17 -11.99
C ASN A 63 -10.96 1.88 -13.29
N ILE A 64 -9.81 2.50 -13.28
CA ILE A 64 -9.36 3.36 -14.39
C ILE A 64 -7.94 3.07 -14.84
N GLY A 65 -7.62 3.51 -16.05
CA GLY A 65 -6.26 3.75 -16.51
C GLY A 65 -6.00 5.25 -16.54
N ALA A 66 -5.01 5.67 -15.80
CA ALA A 66 -4.56 7.08 -15.79
C ALA A 66 -3.35 7.22 -16.71
N LEU A 67 -3.49 8.06 -17.72
CA LEU A 67 -2.39 8.41 -18.63
C LEU A 67 -1.54 9.50 -17.98
N LEU A 68 -0.26 9.21 -17.77
CA LEU A 68 0.64 10.07 -17.01
C LEU A 68 1.71 10.69 -17.93
N ARG A 69 1.94 11.98 -17.76
CA ARG A 69 3.02 12.70 -18.43
C ARG A 69 4.14 12.99 -17.42
N GLY A 70 5.39 12.85 -17.88
CA GLY A 70 6.57 13.15 -17.07
C GLY A 70 7.13 11.94 -16.33
N VAL A 71 6.64 10.74 -16.62
CA VAL A 71 7.14 9.51 -16.04
C VAL A 71 7.19 8.40 -17.07
N GLN A 72 8.26 7.60 -17.02
CA GLN A 72 8.42 6.41 -17.85
C GLN A 72 7.89 5.17 -17.12
N ARG A 73 7.60 4.11 -17.88
CA ARG A 73 7.06 2.87 -17.31
C ARG A 73 7.93 2.30 -16.19
N ASN A 74 9.26 2.38 -16.31
CA ASN A 74 10.20 1.85 -15.31
C ASN A 74 10.39 2.77 -14.09
N GLU A 75 9.76 3.91 -14.04
CA GLU A 75 9.84 4.87 -12.95
C GLU A 75 8.63 4.79 -12.00
N ILE A 76 7.62 4.01 -12.36
CA ILE A 76 6.42 3.76 -11.55
C ILE A 76 6.14 2.27 -11.52
N GLU A 77 5.69 1.76 -10.39
CA GLU A 77 5.46 0.33 -10.20
C GLU A 77 4.23 0.04 -9.32
N ARG A 78 3.76 -1.19 -9.40
CA ARG A 78 2.69 -1.71 -8.55
C ARG A 78 3.06 -1.53 -7.08
N GLY A 79 2.10 -1.09 -6.29
CA GLY A 79 2.29 -0.84 -4.86
C GLY A 79 2.50 0.62 -4.51
N GLN A 80 2.89 1.45 -5.47
CA GLN A 80 2.88 2.89 -5.31
C GLN A 80 1.44 3.43 -5.36
N VAL A 81 1.25 4.64 -4.88
CA VAL A 81 -0.05 5.30 -4.84
C VAL A 81 0.02 6.61 -5.59
N LEU A 82 -0.96 6.85 -6.47
CA LEU A 82 -1.20 8.18 -7.04
C LEU A 82 -2.10 8.95 -6.09
N ALA A 83 -1.62 10.07 -5.59
CA ALA A 83 -2.32 10.87 -4.59
C ALA A 83 -2.28 12.36 -4.95
N LYS A 84 -3.24 13.10 -4.43
CA LYS A 84 -3.20 14.57 -4.50
C LYS A 84 -1.96 15.05 -3.76
N PRO A 85 -1.19 16.02 -4.33
CA PRO A 85 0.03 16.50 -3.70
C PRO A 85 -0.15 16.91 -2.23
N GLY A 86 0.74 16.42 -1.37
CA GLY A 86 0.74 16.74 0.06
C GLY A 86 -0.30 16.03 0.91
N THR A 87 -1.07 15.09 0.36
CA THR A 87 -2.15 14.41 1.11
C THR A 87 -1.74 13.12 1.80
N ILE A 88 -0.73 12.44 1.28
CA ILE A 88 -0.23 11.20 1.87
C ILE A 88 1.30 11.16 1.75
N THR A 89 1.94 10.60 2.77
CA THR A 89 3.40 10.43 2.82
C THR A 89 3.76 8.96 2.98
N CYS A 90 4.98 8.60 2.62
CA CYS A 90 5.48 7.24 2.81
C CYS A 90 6.24 7.11 4.12
N HIS A 91 6.14 5.92 4.74
CA HIS A 91 6.71 5.64 6.05
C HIS A 91 7.20 4.21 6.13
N THR A 92 8.20 3.99 7.00
CA THR A 92 8.78 2.66 7.23
C THR A 92 8.49 2.12 8.62
N LYS A 93 8.23 2.99 9.61
CA LYS A 93 8.08 2.57 11.00
C LYS A 93 6.80 3.11 11.63
N PHE A 94 6.03 2.23 12.21
CA PHE A 94 4.73 2.56 12.79
C PHE A 94 4.34 1.57 13.88
N THR A 95 3.39 1.97 14.73
CA THR A 95 2.72 1.04 15.64
C THR A 95 1.41 0.59 15.01
N ALA A 96 1.01 -0.63 15.29
CA ALA A 96 -0.22 -1.21 14.76
C ALA A 96 -0.92 -2.11 15.79
N GLN A 97 -2.24 -2.11 15.73
CA GLN A 97 -3.05 -3.13 16.39
C GLN A 97 -3.12 -4.33 15.45
N VAL A 98 -2.63 -5.47 15.89
CA VAL A 98 -2.52 -6.69 15.08
C VAL A 98 -3.31 -7.81 15.73
N TYR A 99 -4.13 -8.46 14.93
CA TYR A 99 -4.81 -9.72 15.27
C TYR A 99 -4.11 -10.87 14.55
N VAL A 100 -3.70 -11.87 15.33
CA VAL A 100 -3.06 -13.07 14.79
C VAL A 100 -4.10 -14.16 14.61
N LEU A 101 -4.30 -14.62 13.38
CA LEU A 101 -5.29 -15.64 13.05
C LEU A 101 -4.99 -16.95 13.79
N THR A 102 -6.06 -17.60 14.24
CA THR A 102 -5.96 -18.93 14.82
C THR A 102 -5.71 -19.98 13.75
N LYS A 103 -5.32 -21.19 14.16
CA LYS A 103 -5.19 -22.34 13.27
C LYS A 103 -6.48 -22.60 12.48
N ASP A 104 -7.63 -22.54 13.14
CA ASP A 104 -8.93 -22.80 12.52
C ASP A 104 -9.32 -21.72 11.50
N GLU A 105 -8.79 -20.52 11.64
CA GLU A 105 -8.95 -19.42 10.67
C GLU A 105 -7.94 -19.48 9.53
N GLY A 106 -7.10 -20.51 9.47
CA GLY A 106 -6.06 -20.69 8.48
C GLY A 106 -4.72 -20.04 8.83
N GLY A 107 -4.56 -19.57 10.05
CA GLY A 107 -3.35 -18.94 10.56
C GLY A 107 -2.25 -19.89 10.99
N ARG A 108 -1.35 -19.40 11.81
CA ARG A 108 -0.22 -20.17 12.35
C ARG A 108 -0.71 -21.19 13.40
N HIS A 109 0.05 -22.28 13.55
CA HIS A 109 -0.15 -23.26 14.60
C HIS A 109 0.68 -22.97 15.86
N THR A 110 1.75 -22.16 15.68
CA THR A 110 2.74 -21.87 16.71
C THR A 110 2.84 -20.36 16.93
N PRO A 111 3.29 -19.93 18.11
CA PRO A 111 3.53 -18.51 18.34
C PRO A 111 4.70 -17.99 17.49
N PHE A 112 4.78 -16.69 17.33
CA PHE A 112 5.98 -16.04 16.83
C PHE A 112 6.61 -15.16 17.92
N PHE A 113 7.91 -14.93 17.74
CA PHE A 113 8.74 -14.21 18.71
C PHE A 113 9.13 -12.83 18.18
N ASN A 114 9.75 -12.05 19.05
CA ASN A 114 10.32 -10.77 18.66
C ASN A 114 11.25 -10.91 17.45
N ASN A 115 11.27 -9.90 16.58
CA ASN A 115 11.99 -9.90 15.31
C ASN A 115 11.44 -10.87 14.23
N TYR A 116 10.19 -11.30 14.36
CA TYR A 116 9.48 -12.03 13.31
C TYR A 116 9.42 -11.19 12.02
N ARG A 117 9.73 -11.80 10.87
CA ARG A 117 9.87 -11.11 9.59
C ARG A 117 8.92 -11.64 8.51
N PRO A 118 7.62 -11.39 8.62
CA PRO A 118 6.66 -11.78 7.60
C PRO A 118 6.58 -10.76 6.46
N GLN A 119 5.65 -11.00 5.51
CA GLN A 119 5.24 -10.03 4.50
C GLN A 119 4.04 -9.25 5.00
N PHE A 120 4.06 -7.94 4.79
CA PHE A 120 2.95 -7.03 5.08
C PHE A 120 2.31 -6.60 3.77
N TYR A 121 1.05 -6.93 3.59
CA TYR A 121 0.33 -6.63 2.36
C TYR A 121 -0.47 -5.33 2.51
N PHE A 122 -0.01 -4.30 1.84
CA PHE A 122 -0.64 -2.99 1.81
C PHE A 122 -1.24 -2.74 0.43
N ARG A 123 -2.56 -2.58 0.34
CA ARG A 123 -3.28 -2.29 -0.90
C ARG A 123 -2.96 -3.30 -2.01
N THR A 124 -1.99 -3.02 -2.86
CA THR A 124 -1.68 -3.81 -4.06
C THR A 124 -0.32 -4.51 -4.03
N THR A 125 0.45 -4.33 -2.96
CA THR A 125 1.79 -4.93 -2.85
C THR A 125 2.09 -5.42 -1.44
N ASP A 126 3.03 -6.33 -1.35
CA ASP A 126 3.60 -6.80 -0.10
C ASP A 126 5.01 -6.25 0.09
N VAL A 127 5.39 -6.07 1.34
CA VAL A 127 6.73 -5.64 1.73
C VAL A 127 7.15 -6.40 2.99
N THR A 128 8.40 -6.80 3.03
CA THR A 128 8.96 -7.46 4.21
C THR A 128 9.14 -6.46 5.33
N GLY A 129 8.80 -6.85 6.55
CA GLY A 129 8.99 -6.04 7.73
C GLY A 129 9.28 -6.86 8.96
N VAL A 130 9.72 -6.18 10.01
CA VAL A 130 10.05 -6.78 11.30
C VAL A 130 8.99 -6.41 12.31
N CYS A 131 8.48 -7.41 13.04
CA CYS A 131 7.60 -7.20 14.18
C CYS A 131 8.43 -7.04 15.45
N LEU A 132 8.28 -5.91 16.12
CA LEU A 132 8.88 -5.62 17.42
C LEU A 132 7.77 -5.67 18.47
N LEU A 133 7.80 -6.69 19.32
CA LEU A 133 6.80 -6.89 20.35
C LEU A 133 6.99 -5.89 21.49
N PRO A 134 5.90 -5.54 22.24
CA PRO A 134 6.00 -4.63 23.36
C PRO A 134 6.96 -5.17 24.43
N GLU A 135 7.54 -4.26 25.20
CA GLU A 135 8.39 -4.62 26.34
C GLU A 135 7.65 -5.55 27.30
N GLY A 136 8.32 -6.61 27.72
CA GLY A 136 7.74 -7.63 28.59
C GLY A 136 6.91 -8.71 27.88
N THR A 137 6.73 -8.59 26.55
CA THR A 137 6.07 -9.61 25.72
C THR A 137 7.12 -10.40 24.96
N GLU A 138 7.24 -11.70 25.26
CA GLU A 138 8.23 -12.59 24.62
C GLU A 138 7.72 -13.21 23.33
N MET A 139 6.43 -13.47 23.24
CA MET A 139 5.81 -14.15 22.11
C MET A 139 4.38 -13.66 21.88
N CYS A 140 3.90 -13.89 20.66
CA CYS A 140 2.54 -13.65 20.25
C CYS A 140 1.91 -14.96 19.80
N MET A 141 0.82 -15.36 20.47
CA MET A 141 0.11 -16.61 20.19
C MET A 141 -0.94 -16.43 19.11
N PRO A 142 -1.25 -17.48 18.32
CA PRO A 142 -2.43 -17.47 17.46
C PRO A 142 -3.70 -17.13 18.28
N GLY A 143 -4.49 -16.17 17.78
CA GLY A 143 -5.66 -15.65 18.46
C GLY A 143 -5.42 -14.42 19.32
N ASP A 144 -4.17 -14.01 19.51
CA ASP A 144 -3.84 -12.81 20.26
C ASP A 144 -4.14 -11.53 19.46
N ASN A 145 -4.48 -10.49 20.20
CA ASN A 145 -4.61 -9.13 19.69
C ASN A 145 -3.57 -8.27 20.42
N VAL A 146 -2.58 -7.79 19.70
CA VAL A 146 -1.40 -7.14 20.29
C VAL A 146 -1.09 -5.85 19.55
N GLU A 147 -0.75 -4.80 20.30
CA GLU A 147 -0.13 -3.60 19.73
C GLU A 147 1.38 -3.84 19.60
N MET A 148 1.91 -3.68 18.42
CA MET A 148 3.34 -3.88 18.15
C MET A 148 3.89 -2.77 17.26
N THR A 149 5.23 -2.63 17.29
CA THR A 149 5.94 -1.77 16.35
C THR A 149 6.36 -2.59 15.14
N ILE A 150 6.14 -2.04 13.95
CA ILE A 150 6.50 -2.68 12.69
C ILE A 150 7.47 -1.77 11.96
N GLU A 151 8.54 -2.34 11.43
CA GLU A 151 9.55 -1.67 10.64
C GLU A 151 9.69 -2.35 9.29
N LEU A 152 9.33 -1.64 8.22
CA LEU A 152 9.33 -2.13 6.85
C LEU A 152 10.69 -1.90 6.20
N ILE A 153 11.08 -2.79 5.27
CA ILE A 153 12.34 -2.61 4.51
C ILE A 153 12.24 -1.56 3.40
N HIS A 154 11.01 -1.22 2.97
CA HIS A 154 10.75 -0.17 2.00
C HIS A 154 9.62 0.73 2.49
N PRO A 155 9.66 2.04 2.19
CA PRO A 155 8.59 2.94 2.60
C PRO A 155 7.28 2.65 1.86
N ILE A 156 6.17 2.75 2.56
CA ILE A 156 4.82 2.56 2.02
C ILE A 156 4.01 3.82 2.29
N ALA A 157 3.22 4.22 1.31
CA ALA A 157 2.25 5.29 1.47
C ALA A 157 1.21 4.87 2.49
N MET A 158 1.15 5.56 3.63
CA MET A 158 0.23 5.21 4.70
C MET A 158 -0.24 6.43 5.50
N SER A 159 -1.36 6.24 6.16
CA SER A 159 -1.90 7.15 7.15
C SER A 159 -2.45 6.33 8.31
N GLN A 160 -2.69 6.98 9.43
CA GLN A 160 -3.33 6.36 10.58
C GLN A 160 -4.67 5.73 10.17
N GLY A 161 -4.91 4.51 10.62
CA GLY A 161 -6.13 3.76 10.30
C GLY A 161 -6.04 2.85 9.08
N LEU A 162 -4.96 2.92 8.29
CA LEU A 162 -4.76 2.02 7.16
C LEU A 162 -4.69 0.57 7.64
N THR A 163 -5.44 -0.31 7.01
CA THR A 163 -5.44 -1.74 7.30
C THR A 163 -4.47 -2.48 6.38
N PHE A 164 -3.95 -3.59 6.87
CA PHE A 164 -3.04 -4.46 6.11
C PHE A 164 -3.23 -5.92 6.54
N ALA A 165 -2.77 -6.84 5.69
CA ALA A 165 -2.69 -8.25 6.00
C ALA A 165 -1.23 -8.64 6.28
N ILE A 166 -1.05 -9.64 7.14
CA ILE A 166 0.24 -10.26 7.40
C ILE A 166 0.24 -11.62 6.74
N ARG A 167 1.25 -11.89 5.92
CA ARG A 167 1.38 -13.12 5.13
C ARG A 167 2.69 -13.83 5.40
N GLU A 168 2.62 -15.15 5.39
CA GLU A 168 3.76 -16.05 5.51
C GLU A 168 3.58 -17.17 4.51
N GLY A 169 4.54 -17.33 3.58
CA GLY A 169 4.45 -18.35 2.53
C GLY A 169 3.18 -18.25 1.67
N GLY A 170 2.72 -17.03 1.37
CA GLY A 170 1.52 -16.80 0.55
C GLY A 170 0.19 -16.99 1.28
N ARG A 171 0.23 -17.28 2.58
CA ARG A 171 -0.94 -17.50 3.43
C ARG A 171 -1.10 -16.33 4.40
N THR A 172 -2.33 -15.83 4.56
CA THR A 172 -2.64 -14.80 5.54
C THR A 172 -2.60 -15.40 6.96
N VAL A 173 -1.76 -14.84 7.82
CA VAL A 173 -1.60 -15.29 9.22
C VAL A 173 -2.04 -14.23 10.21
N GLY A 174 -2.36 -13.04 9.76
CA GLY A 174 -2.81 -11.97 10.62
C GLY A 174 -3.35 -10.78 9.82
N SER A 175 -3.89 -9.84 10.54
CA SER A 175 -4.33 -8.55 10.00
C SER A 175 -4.07 -7.46 11.01
N GLY A 176 -3.91 -6.23 10.54
CA GLY A 176 -3.64 -5.11 11.42
C GLY A 176 -4.14 -3.79 10.87
N ARG A 177 -4.05 -2.80 11.73
CA ARG A 177 -4.40 -1.42 11.43
C ARG A 177 -3.31 -0.50 11.98
N VAL A 178 -2.85 0.44 11.19
CA VAL A 178 -1.87 1.45 11.62
C VAL A 178 -2.48 2.29 12.73
N ALA A 179 -1.86 2.25 13.91
CA ALA A 179 -2.30 3.02 15.08
C ALA A 179 -1.61 4.39 15.13
N SER A 180 -0.29 4.41 15.00
CA SER A 180 0.47 5.65 14.92
C SER A 180 1.70 5.49 14.02
N ILE A 181 2.12 6.58 13.41
CA ILE A 181 3.30 6.61 12.54
C ILE A 181 4.48 7.15 13.34
N ILE A 182 5.64 6.50 13.24
CA ILE A 182 6.86 6.87 13.94
C ILE A 182 7.84 7.50 12.96
N GLU A 183 8.06 6.87 11.77
CA GLU A 183 9.11 7.30 10.83
C GLU A 183 8.76 6.96 9.39
#